data_c12ae833b7f8148ebeb0c3b8968921bb
#
_entry.id   c12ae833b7f8148ebeb0c3b8968921bb
#
_cell.length_a   1.000
_cell.length_b   1.000
_cell.length_c   1.000
_cell.angle_alpha   90.00
_cell.angle_beta   90.00
_cell.angle_gamma   90.00
#
_symmetry.space_group_name_H-M   'P 1'
#
loop_
_entity.id
_entity.type
_entity.pdbx_description
1 polymer ?
#
loop_
_entity_poly.entity_id
_entity_poly.type
_entity_poly.pdbx_seq_one_letter_code
_entity_poly.pdbx_strand_id
1 'polypeptide(L)'
;MFIDRHDLPGVTPEDLANAHRQDLMEQGAHDVKYHTYWFDPDTGSVFCLAEGPSADAVVAVHRESHGIVASSILELTDDTPLNSFFGAIPNFPAGTAYVAPAMRVIVFTDLCGSVAQTQQLGDDGHIRLLREHDEIVRTRLTAHDGREVKHTGDGIMAAFTSVVASIEFAKSVQRMLQDRNAASEHPIEISIGISAGEPVTGDNDDLFGAAVQIAARLCAAAPAGEINVSMAVHELCAGKMIEFSDCGKLALKGVPEPMQAYSVAWRDESD
;
A
#
# COMPACT_ATOMS: atom_id res chain seq x y z
N MET A 1 -18.39 25.86 3.18
CA MET A 1 -17.35 24.84 3.43
C MET A 1 -16.44 24.77 2.21
N PHE A 2 -15.14 24.65 2.40
CA PHE A 2 -14.14 24.60 1.34
C PHE A 2 -13.18 23.45 1.56
N ILE A 3 -12.73 22.86 0.45
CA ILE A 3 -11.53 22.01 0.43
C ILE A 3 -10.46 22.71 -0.37
N ASP A 4 -9.31 22.92 0.21
CA ASP A 4 -8.12 23.36 -0.49
C ASP A 4 -7.15 22.20 -0.71
N ARG A 5 -6.38 22.28 -1.79
CA ARG A 5 -5.38 21.29 -2.15
C ARG A 5 -4.02 21.94 -2.25
N HIS A 6 -3.03 21.28 -1.69
CA HIS A 6 -1.61 21.61 -1.84
C HIS A 6 -0.87 20.42 -2.43
N ASP A 7 0.06 20.68 -3.32
CA ASP A 7 0.98 19.69 -3.86
C ASP A 7 2.38 20.03 -3.34
N LEU A 8 2.83 19.30 -2.31
CA LEU A 8 4.04 19.57 -1.52
C LEU A 8 4.98 18.34 -1.53
N PRO A 9 5.58 17.99 -2.68
CA PRO A 9 6.44 16.82 -2.76
C PRO A 9 7.62 16.94 -1.78
N GLY A 10 7.80 15.91 -0.95
CA GLY A 10 8.86 15.85 0.04
C GLY A 10 8.59 16.61 1.35
N VAL A 11 7.37 17.14 1.56
CA VAL A 11 6.99 17.74 2.84
C VAL A 11 7.00 16.67 3.94
N THR A 12 7.56 17.01 5.09
CA THR A 12 7.49 16.11 6.24
C THR A 12 6.19 16.29 7.02
N PRO A 13 5.69 15.25 7.71
CA PRO A 13 4.53 15.37 8.59
C PRO A 13 4.66 16.46 9.65
N GLU A 14 5.89 16.70 10.14
CA GLU A 14 6.17 17.73 11.14
C GLU A 14 6.06 19.14 10.55
N ASP A 15 6.61 19.35 9.35
CA ASP A 15 6.50 20.65 8.64
C ASP A 15 5.05 20.97 8.35
N LEU A 16 4.25 19.99 7.91
CA LEU A 16 2.84 20.14 7.64
C LEU A 16 2.05 20.47 8.90
N ALA A 17 2.32 19.75 10.02
CA ALA A 17 1.68 20.07 11.29
C ALA A 17 2.05 21.47 11.80
N ASN A 18 3.30 21.92 11.56
CA ASN A 18 3.74 23.27 11.88
C ASN A 18 2.99 24.33 11.07
N ALA A 19 2.84 24.11 9.75
CA ALA A 19 2.07 25.00 8.87
C ALA A 19 0.62 25.10 9.37
N HIS A 20 -0.07 23.98 9.60
CA HIS A 20 -1.42 23.99 10.13
C HIS A 20 -1.56 24.67 11.50
N ARG A 21 -0.55 24.57 12.39
CA ARG A 21 -0.57 25.31 13.66
C ARG A 21 -0.53 26.82 13.45
N GLN A 22 0.19 27.29 12.41
CA GLN A 22 0.18 28.71 12.05
C GLN A 22 -1.18 29.14 11.47
N ASP A 23 -1.80 28.30 10.64
CA ASP A 23 -3.15 28.54 10.13
C ASP A 23 -4.17 28.69 11.28
N LEU A 24 -4.09 27.80 12.28
CA LEU A 24 -4.98 27.87 13.46
C LEU A 24 -4.81 29.17 14.28
N MET A 25 -3.63 29.80 14.25
CA MET A 25 -3.39 31.08 14.90
C MET A 25 -3.99 32.25 14.09
N GLU A 26 -3.91 32.16 12.76
CA GLU A 26 -4.32 33.26 11.85
C GLU A 26 -5.80 33.17 11.43
N GLN A 27 -6.40 31.98 11.43
CA GLN A 27 -7.75 31.71 10.92
C GLN A 27 -8.83 32.63 11.45
N GLY A 28 -8.71 33.08 12.73
CA GLY A 28 -9.69 33.95 13.37
C GLY A 28 -9.73 35.37 12.81
N ALA A 29 -8.63 35.88 12.22
CA ALA A 29 -8.55 37.17 11.58
C ALA A 29 -9.38 37.23 10.26
N HIS A 30 -9.67 36.08 9.68
CA HIS A 30 -10.37 35.94 8.40
C HIS A 30 -11.76 35.27 8.50
N ASP A 31 -12.27 35.05 9.72
CA ASP A 31 -13.49 34.26 9.99
C ASP A 31 -13.47 32.87 9.35
N VAL A 32 -12.28 32.26 9.33
CA VAL A 32 -12.06 30.89 8.82
C VAL A 32 -11.89 29.95 10.00
N LYS A 33 -12.27 28.68 9.82
CA LYS A 33 -12.06 27.60 10.78
C LYS A 33 -11.62 26.33 10.06
N TYR A 34 -10.38 25.92 10.30
CA TYR A 34 -9.88 24.62 9.83
C TYR A 34 -10.36 23.50 10.74
N HIS A 35 -10.86 22.39 10.12
CA HIS A 35 -11.41 21.23 10.83
C HIS A 35 -10.45 20.07 10.84
N THR A 36 -10.01 19.63 9.66
CA THR A 36 -9.19 18.44 9.45
C THR A 36 -8.43 18.56 8.14
N TYR A 37 -7.44 17.70 7.97
CA TYR A 37 -6.75 17.56 6.69
C TYR A 37 -6.49 16.10 6.36
N TRP A 38 -6.32 15.80 5.09
CA TRP A 38 -5.88 14.52 4.55
C TRP A 38 -4.49 14.73 3.97
N PHE A 39 -3.61 13.79 4.23
CA PHE A 39 -2.24 13.83 3.75
C PHE A 39 -1.86 12.49 3.13
N ASP A 40 -1.45 12.54 1.87
CA ASP A 40 -0.85 11.42 1.17
C ASP A 40 0.67 11.60 1.16
N PRO A 41 1.41 10.86 1.99
CA PRO A 41 2.86 11.00 2.09
C PRO A 41 3.60 10.54 0.82
N ASP A 42 2.99 9.67 0.01
CA ASP A 42 3.64 9.13 -1.19
C ASP A 42 3.66 10.16 -2.33
N THR A 43 2.61 10.97 -2.44
CA THR A 43 2.51 12.02 -3.46
C THR A 43 2.82 13.42 -2.95
N GLY A 44 2.81 13.64 -1.63
CA GLY A 44 2.87 14.96 -1.01
C GLY A 44 1.60 15.78 -1.20
N SER A 45 0.48 15.13 -1.55
CA SER A 45 -0.80 15.80 -1.70
C SER A 45 -1.46 16.01 -0.34
N VAL A 46 -1.88 17.24 -0.08
CA VAL A 46 -2.57 17.65 1.14
C VAL A 46 -3.92 18.28 0.77
N PHE A 47 -4.96 17.90 1.48
CA PHE A 47 -6.30 18.47 1.33
C PHE A 47 -6.78 18.95 2.69
N CYS A 48 -7.07 20.24 2.83
CA CYS A 48 -7.54 20.81 4.09
C CYS A 48 -9.03 21.16 3.99
N LEU A 49 -9.79 20.80 5.02
CA LEU A 49 -11.20 21.16 5.15
C LEU A 49 -11.33 22.41 6.01
N ALA A 50 -11.89 23.46 5.43
CA ALA A 50 -12.11 24.72 6.11
C ALA A 50 -13.56 25.23 5.94
N GLU A 51 -14.06 25.87 6.98
CA GLU A 51 -15.27 26.70 6.96
C GLU A 51 -14.85 28.16 6.92
N GLY A 52 -15.49 28.95 6.07
CA GLY A 52 -15.19 30.37 5.95
C GLY A 52 -16.19 31.10 5.06
N PRO A 53 -16.11 32.46 5.01
CA PRO A 53 -17.03 33.28 4.22
C PRO A 53 -16.79 33.18 2.72
N SER A 54 -15.56 32.87 2.27
CA SER A 54 -15.20 32.77 0.86
C SER A 54 -13.89 31.96 0.67
N ALA A 55 -13.65 31.51 -0.55
CA ALA A 55 -12.36 30.92 -0.93
C ALA A 55 -11.18 31.88 -0.75
N ASP A 56 -11.40 33.18 -1.02
CA ASP A 56 -10.36 34.19 -0.84
C ASP A 56 -9.95 34.35 0.63
N ALA A 57 -10.90 34.21 1.57
CA ALA A 57 -10.59 34.19 3.01
C ALA A 57 -9.71 33.03 3.42
N VAL A 58 -9.98 31.82 2.89
CA VAL A 58 -9.14 30.63 3.12
C VAL A 58 -7.72 30.83 2.54
N VAL A 59 -7.61 31.38 1.32
CA VAL A 59 -6.30 31.75 0.72
C VAL A 59 -5.55 32.77 1.56
N ALA A 60 -6.26 33.77 2.12
CA ALA A 60 -5.63 34.80 2.94
C ALA A 60 -4.97 34.22 4.19
N VAL A 61 -5.62 33.26 4.88
CA VAL A 61 -5.04 32.60 6.04
C VAL A 61 -3.69 31.95 5.67
N HIS A 62 -3.64 31.13 4.64
CA HIS A 62 -2.39 30.48 4.22
C HIS A 62 -1.29 31.46 3.80
N ARG A 63 -1.69 32.52 3.11
CA ARG A 63 -0.72 33.54 2.68
C ARG A 63 -0.10 34.29 3.85
N GLU A 64 -0.88 34.61 4.86
CA GLU A 64 -0.46 35.41 6.00
C GLU A 64 0.19 34.56 7.11
N SER A 65 -0.18 33.28 7.22
CA SER A 65 0.38 32.35 8.22
C SER A 65 1.78 31.86 7.84
N HIS A 66 1.93 31.19 6.70
CA HIS A 66 3.17 30.50 6.30
C HIS A 66 3.52 30.67 4.82
N GLY A 67 2.68 31.31 4.02
CA GLY A 67 2.95 31.62 2.61
C GLY A 67 2.74 30.46 1.62
N ILE A 68 2.39 29.24 2.06
CA ILE A 68 2.11 28.09 1.20
C ILE A 68 0.67 28.17 0.73
N VAL A 69 0.44 28.78 -0.42
CA VAL A 69 -0.91 28.96 -0.97
C VAL A 69 -1.39 27.69 -1.66
N ALA A 70 -2.66 27.37 -1.52
CA ALA A 70 -3.28 26.21 -2.14
C ALA A 70 -3.17 26.24 -3.68
N SER A 71 -2.92 25.06 -4.27
CA SER A 71 -2.91 24.85 -5.73
C SER A 71 -4.31 24.99 -6.33
N SER A 72 -5.34 24.63 -5.55
CA SER A 72 -6.75 24.75 -5.91
C SER A 72 -7.64 24.79 -4.68
N ILE A 73 -8.79 25.46 -4.78
CA ILE A 73 -9.82 25.47 -3.73
C ILE A 73 -11.16 25.13 -4.38
N LEU A 74 -11.90 24.24 -3.73
CA LEU A 74 -13.23 23.81 -4.14
C LEU A 74 -14.24 24.18 -3.04
N GLU A 75 -15.31 24.87 -3.41
CA GLU A 75 -16.47 25.06 -2.54
C GLU A 75 -17.31 23.79 -2.53
N LEU A 76 -17.65 23.34 -1.32
CA LEU A 76 -18.43 22.12 -1.12
C LEU A 76 -19.90 22.45 -0.94
N THR A 77 -20.75 21.65 -1.56
CA THR A 77 -22.19 21.62 -1.29
C THR A 77 -22.48 20.66 -0.13
N ASP A 78 -23.64 20.80 0.52
CA ASP A 78 -24.04 19.98 1.67
C ASP A 78 -24.09 18.47 1.36
N ASP A 79 -24.23 18.09 0.08
CA ASP A 79 -24.31 16.69 -0.38
C ASP A 79 -22.95 16.10 -0.79
N THR A 80 -21.83 16.78 -0.58
CA THR A 80 -20.52 16.27 -1.01
C THR A 80 -20.05 15.09 -0.13
N PRO A 81 -19.92 13.87 -0.68
CA PRO A 81 -19.58 12.68 0.11
C PRO A 81 -18.08 12.59 0.38
N LEU A 82 -17.54 13.43 1.26
CA LEU A 82 -16.09 13.54 1.53
C LEU A 82 -15.42 12.20 1.90
N ASN A 83 -16.07 11.41 2.76
CA ASN A 83 -15.52 10.12 3.17
C ASN A 83 -15.45 9.10 2.02
N SER A 84 -16.33 9.21 1.04
CA SER A 84 -16.26 8.36 -0.16
C SER A 84 -15.20 8.85 -1.14
N PHE A 85 -14.91 10.14 -1.13
CA PHE A 85 -13.92 10.76 -2.01
C PHE A 85 -12.49 10.58 -1.50
N PHE A 86 -12.27 10.72 -0.17
CA PHE A 86 -10.96 10.62 0.47
C PHE A 86 -10.76 9.31 1.24
N GLY A 87 -11.64 8.32 1.10
CA GLY A 87 -11.76 7.16 1.99
C GLY A 87 -10.48 6.36 2.25
N ALA A 88 -9.53 6.36 1.34
CA ALA A 88 -8.23 5.69 1.52
C ALA A 88 -7.15 6.63 2.09
N ILE A 89 -7.34 7.94 2.06
CA ILE A 89 -6.37 8.92 2.55
C ILE A 89 -6.65 9.22 4.02
N PRO A 90 -5.68 9.01 4.94
CA PRO A 90 -5.86 9.31 6.35
C PRO A 90 -6.17 10.78 6.59
N ASN A 91 -7.11 11.09 7.50
CA ASN A 91 -7.42 12.46 7.91
C ASN A 91 -7.00 12.71 9.36
N PHE A 92 -6.61 13.94 9.66
CA PHE A 92 -6.09 14.36 10.95
C PHE A 92 -6.70 15.69 11.37
N PRO A 93 -7.00 15.89 12.66
CA PRO A 93 -7.36 17.23 13.16
C PRO A 93 -6.28 18.25 12.79
N ALA A 94 -6.68 19.44 12.39
CA ALA A 94 -5.76 20.51 12.03
C ALA A 94 -4.73 20.76 13.15
N GLY A 95 -3.46 20.93 12.77
CA GLY A 95 -2.35 21.13 13.72
C GLY A 95 -1.76 19.86 14.36
N THR A 96 -2.31 18.66 14.09
CA THR A 96 -1.70 17.40 14.51
C THR A 96 -0.78 16.83 13.43
N ALA A 97 0.37 16.25 13.83
CA ALA A 97 1.25 15.60 12.90
C ALA A 97 0.72 14.22 12.48
N TYR A 98 0.87 13.90 11.20
CA TYR A 98 0.70 12.54 10.72
C TYR A 98 1.75 11.64 11.39
N VAL A 99 1.29 10.55 11.97
CA VAL A 99 2.16 9.47 12.44
C VAL A 99 1.91 8.27 11.56
N ALA A 100 2.84 7.95 10.68
CA ALA A 100 2.75 6.75 9.86
C ALA A 100 2.60 5.53 10.77
N PRO A 101 1.65 4.62 10.53
CA PRO A 101 1.57 3.37 11.28
C PRO A 101 2.92 2.65 11.21
N ALA A 102 3.46 2.22 12.35
CA ALA A 102 4.72 1.47 12.38
C ALA A 102 4.54 0.09 11.71
N MET A 103 3.35 -0.51 11.88
CA MET A 103 3.03 -1.81 11.30
C MET A 103 2.86 -1.73 9.78
N ARG A 104 3.49 -2.67 9.09
CA ARG A 104 3.33 -2.91 7.65
C ARG A 104 3.03 -4.38 7.41
N VAL A 105 2.30 -4.64 6.34
CA VAL A 105 2.15 -5.97 5.77
C VAL A 105 3.07 -6.06 4.57
N ILE A 106 4.01 -6.98 4.63
CA ILE A 106 5.02 -7.19 3.59
C ILE A 106 4.60 -8.36 2.72
N VAL A 107 4.61 -8.14 1.43
CA VAL A 107 4.31 -9.15 0.41
C VAL A 107 5.53 -9.33 -0.48
N PHE A 108 5.90 -10.58 -0.74
CA PHE A 108 6.84 -10.95 -1.78
C PHE A 108 6.11 -11.78 -2.83
N THR A 109 6.37 -11.51 -4.09
CA THR A 109 6.06 -12.39 -5.22
C THR A 109 7.37 -12.93 -5.77
N ASP A 110 7.36 -14.12 -6.35
CA ASP A 110 8.52 -14.75 -6.98
C ASP A 110 8.09 -15.65 -8.14
N LEU A 111 8.77 -15.55 -9.28
CA LEU A 111 8.45 -16.31 -10.49
C LEU A 111 8.95 -17.74 -10.37
N CYS A 112 8.05 -18.71 -10.46
CA CYS A 112 8.39 -20.11 -10.37
C CYS A 112 9.07 -20.62 -11.64
N GLY A 113 10.22 -21.30 -11.50
CA GLY A 113 10.89 -21.95 -12.62
C GLY A 113 11.58 -21.00 -13.61
N SER A 114 11.96 -19.79 -13.21
CA SER A 114 12.60 -18.76 -14.03
C SER A 114 13.82 -19.29 -14.83
N VAL A 115 14.66 -20.14 -14.21
CA VAL A 115 15.83 -20.74 -14.86
C VAL A 115 15.40 -21.68 -16.00
N ALA A 116 14.42 -22.54 -15.79
CA ALA A 116 13.91 -23.46 -16.81
C ALA A 116 13.23 -22.70 -17.96
N GLN A 117 12.48 -21.65 -17.64
CA GLN A 117 11.86 -20.77 -18.63
C GLN A 117 12.92 -20.06 -19.50
N THR A 118 14.00 -19.55 -18.88
CA THR A 118 15.11 -18.94 -19.63
C THR A 118 15.77 -19.94 -20.57
N GLN A 119 15.98 -21.19 -20.13
CA GLN A 119 16.54 -22.25 -20.98
C GLN A 119 15.63 -22.60 -22.18
N GLN A 120 14.32 -22.55 -21.98
CA GLN A 120 13.34 -22.90 -23.02
C GLN A 120 13.10 -21.75 -24.01
N LEU A 121 13.01 -20.51 -23.53
CA LEU A 121 12.57 -19.34 -24.30
C LEU A 121 13.71 -18.42 -24.74
N GLY A 122 14.92 -18.65 -24.21
CA GLY A 122 16.03 -17.71 -24.30
C GLY A 122 15.80 -16.45 -23.45
N ASP A 123 16.83 -15.60 -23.38
CA ASP A 123 16.80 -14.38 -22.54
C ASP A 123 15.68 -13.42 -22.95
N ASP A 124 15.50 -13.19 -24.26
CA ASP A 124 14.46 -12.28 -24.77
C ASP A 124 13.04 -12.79 -24.47
N GLY A 125 12.83 -14.10 -24.51
CA GLY A 125 11.57 -14.74 -24.19
C GLY A 125 11.25 -14.60 -22.70
N HIS A 126 12.21 -14.87 -21.85
CA HIS A 126 12.10 -14.74 -20.41
C HIS A 126 11.84 -13.28 -19.98
N ILE A 127 12.56 -12.31 -20.56
CA ILE A 127 12.34 -10.89 -20.26
C ILE A 127 10.92 -10.44 -20.65
N ARG A 128 10.33 -10.97 -21.72
CA ARG A 128 8.93 -10.66 -22.06
C ARG A 128 7.96 -11.19 -21.02
N LEU A 129 8.13 -12.44 -20.55
CA LEU A 129 7.30 -12.99 -19.47
C LEU A 129 7.43 -12.22 -18.15
N LEU A 130 8.66 -11.81 -17.81
CA LEU A 130 8.92 -11.03 -16.62
C LEU A 130 8.24 -9.65 -16.68
N ARG A 131 8.28 -8.98 -17.81
CA ARG A 131 7.57 -7.70 -17.99
C ARG A 131 6.06 -7.85 -17.87
N GLU A 132 5.50 -8.92 -18.42
CA GLU A 132 4.07 -9.22 -18.33
C GLU A 132 3.67 -9.53 -16.87
N HIS A 133 4.47 -10.32 -16.16
CA HIS A 133 4.33 -10.54 -14.72
C HIS A 133 4.32 -9.22 -13.95
N ASP A 134 5.31 -8.36 -14.18
CA ASP A 134 5.47 -7.08 -13.50
C ASP A 134 4.28 -6.14 -13.75
N GLU A 135 3.77 -6.09 -14.99
CA GLU A 135 2.61 -5.29 -15.34
C GLU A 135 1.35 -5.75 -14.60
N ILE A 136 1.13 -7.08 -14.53
CA ILE A 136 0.01 -7.66 -13.78
C ILE A 136 0.13 -7.31 -12.30
N VAL A 137 1.29 -7.54 -11.69
CA VAL A 137 1.51 -7.28 -10.26
C VAL A 137 1.32 -5.81 -9.94
N ARG A 138 1.92 -4.87 -10.71
CA ARG A 138 1.80 -3.42 -10.48
C ARG A 138 0.39 -2.90 -10.67
N THR A 139 -0.34 -3.42 -11.66
CA THR A 139 -1.75 -3.07 -11.88
C THR A 139 -2.61 -3.47 -10.68
N ARG A 140 -2.41 -4.67 -10.14
CA ARG A 140 -3.13 -5.13 -8.95
C ARG A 140 -2.68 -4.40 -7.69
N LEU A 141 -1.40 -4.06 -7.58
CA LEU A 141 -0.85 -3.31 -6.45
C LEU A 141 -1.54 -1.95 -6.31
N THR A 142 -1.63 -1.20 -7.41
CA THR A 142 -2.35 0.09 -7.43
C THR A 142 -3.84 -0.05 -7.10
N ALA A 143 -4.49 -1.11 -7.58
CA ALA A 143 -5.92 -1.35 -7.32
C ALA A 143 -6.24 -1.70 -5.86
N HIS A 144 -5.24 -2.09 -5.06
CA HIS A 144 -5.39 -2.49 -3.66
C HIS A 144 -4.60 -1.62 -2.68
N ASP A 145 -4.25 -0.38 -3.06
CA ASP A 145 -3.53 0.59 -2.22
C ASP A 145 -2.19 0.06 -1.67
N GLY A 146 -1.52 -0.77 -2.46
CA GLY A 146 -0.20 -1.28 -2.12
C GLY A 146 0.92 -0.42 -2.73
N ARG A 147 2.06 -0.38 -2.05
CA ARG A 147 3.27 0.31 -2.52
C ARG A 147 4.34 -0.72 -2.91
N GLU A 148 4.89 -0.60 -4.12
CA GLU A 148 6.11 -1.32 -4.49
C GLU A 148 7.28 -0.77 -3.67
N VAL A 149 7.98 -1.65 -2.96
CA VAL A 149 9.19 -1.28 -2.21
C VAL A 149 10.40 -1.44 -3.11
N LYS A 150 10.53 -2.60 -3.75
CA LYS A 150 11.60 -2.88 -4.72
C LYS A 150 11.30 -4.09 -5.59
N HIS A 151 11.97 -4.14 -6.74
CA HIS A 151 12.07 -5.31 -7.59
C HIS A 151 13.18 -6.25 -7.09
N THR A 152 12.92 -7.55 -7.05
CA THR A 152 13.86 -8.55 -6.47
C THR A 152 14.51 -9.46 -7.52
N GLY A 153 14.49 -9.06 -8.77
CA GLY A 153 15.01 -9.82 -9.90
C GLY A 153 13.90 -10.49 -10.71
N ASP A 154 13.28 -11.52 -10.18
CA ASP A 154 12.16 -12.24 -10.76
C ASP A 154 10.86 -12.12 -9.94
N GLY A 155 10.80 -11.14 -9.03
CA GLY A 155 9.64 -10.84 -8.22
C GLY A 155 9.60 -9.41 -7.71
N ILE A 156 8.59 -9.09 -6.93
CA ILE A 156 8.34 -7.76 -6.37
C ILE A 156 8.16 -7.88 -4.86
N MET A 157 8.84 -7.00 -4.12
CA MET A 157 8.54 -6.72 -2.72
C MET A 157 7.58 -5.54 -2.64
N ALA A 158 6.45 -5.74 -1.99
CA ALA A 158 5.44 -4.71 -1.77
C ALA A 158 5.09 -4.55 -0.29
N ALA A 159 4.57 -3.38 0.07
CA ALA A 159 4.11 -3.06 1.42
C ALA A 159 2.68 -2.51 1.41
N PHE A 160 1.92 -2.87 2.45
CA PHE A 160 0.54 -2.44 2.67
C PHE A 160 0.35 -1.96 4.11
N THR A 161 -0.62 -1.10 4.32
CA THR A 161 -1.09 -0.72 5.65
C THR A 161 -2.28 -1.58 6.12
N SER A 162 -2.94 -2.28 5.19
CA SER A 162 -4.09 -3.15 5.44
C SER A 162 -3.76 -4.61 5.14
N VAL A 163 -3.97 -5.48 6.12
CA VAL A 163 -3.83 -6.94 5.94
C VAL A 163 -4.83 -7.48 4.93
N VAL A 164 -6.08 -7.01 4.97
CA VAL A 164 -7.11 -7.45 4.04
C VAL A 164 -6.77 -7.05 2.61
N ALA A 165 -6.34 -5.80 2.40
CA ALA A 165 -5.92 -5.33 1.08
C ALA A 165 -4.75 -6.14 0.51
N SER A 166 -3.77 -6.51 1.33
CA SER A 166 -2.64 -7.34 0.90
C SER A 166 -3.06 -8.75 0.46
N ILE A 167 -4.04 -9.35 1.13
CA ILE A 167 -4.57 -10.68 0.77
C ILE A 167 -5.41 -10.59 -0.51
N GLU A 168 -6.30 -9.60 -0.62
CA GLU A 168 -7.10 -9.41 -1.84
C GLU A 168 -6.21 -9.05 -3.05
N PHE A 169 -5.14 -8.29 -2.85
CA PHE A 169 -4.11 -8.11 -3.86
C PHE A 169 -3.53 -9.45 -4.31
N ALA A 170 -3.04 -10.28 -3.37
CA ALA A 170 -2.42 -11.56 -3.69
C ALA A 170 -3.38 -12.50 -4.43
N LYS A 171 -4.63 -12.61 -3.98
CA LYS A 171 -5.70 -13.37 -4.65
C LYS A 171 -5.99 -12.85 -6.06
N SER A 172 -6.04 -11.52 -6.22
CA SER A 172 -6.32 -10.90 -7.53
C SER A 172 -5.18 -11.12 -8.53
N VAL A 173 -3.92 -11.13 -8.07
CA VAL A 173 -2.77 -11.46 -8.92
C VAL A 173 -2.84 -12.91 -9.38
N GLN A 174 -3.09 -13.86 -8.47
CA GLN A 174 -3.19 -15.28 -8.83
C GLN A 174 -4.33 -15.57 -9.82
N ARG A 175 -5.51 -14.96 -9.62
CA ARG A 175 -6.64 -15.09 -10.55
C ARG A 175 -6.29 -14.53 -11.94
N MET A 176 -5.67 -13.37 -12.00
CA MET A 176 -5.30 -12.75 -13.26
C MET A 176 -4.26 -13.56 -14.03
N LEU A 177 -3.31 -14.18 -13.31
CA LEU A 177 -2.36 -15.11 -13.90
C LEU A 177 -3.03 -16.41 -14.37
N GLN A 178 -3.98 -16.93 -13.63
CA GLN A 178 -4.78 -18.10 -14.04
C GLN A 178 -5.53 -17.82 -15.35
N ASP A 179 -6.23 -16.69 -15.46
CA ASP A 179 -6.96 -16.28 -16.66
C ASP A 179 -6.01 -16.11 -17.86
N ARG A 180 -4.89 -15.45 -17.64
CA ARG A 180 -3.83 -15.26 -18.64
C ARG A 180 -3.26 -16.61 -19.12
N ASN A 181 -3.00 -17.51 -18.20
CA ASN A 181 -2.39 -18.81 -18.49
C ASN A 181 -3.33 -19.73 -19.29
N ALA A 182 -4.65 -19.60 -19.10
CA ALA A 182 -5.64 -20.37 -19.86
C ALA A 182 -5.54 -20.13 -21.39
N ALA A 183 -5.00 -18.99 -21.82
CA ALA A 183 -4.84 -18.61 -23.21
C ALA A 183 -3.38 -18.64 -23.70
N SER A 184 -2.43 -19.16 -22.91
CA SER A 184 -0.99 -19.07 -23.22
C SER A 184 -0.29 -20.42 -23.21
N GLU A 185 0.61 -20.64 -24.16
CA GLU A 185 1.50 -21.80 -24.22
C GLU A 185 2.63 -21.74 -23.17
N HIS A 186 2.89 -20.53 -22.62
CA HIS A 186 3.94 -20.29 -21.65
C HIS A 186 3.32 -19.74 -20.35
N PRO A 187 2.93 -20.60 -19.41
CA PRO A 187 2.31 -20.18 -18.16
C PRO A 187 3.29 -19.37 -17.29
N ILE A 188 2.76 -18.34 -16.63
CA ILE A 188 3.44 -17.61 -15.56
C ILE A 188 2.86 -18.11 -14.23
N GLU A 189 3.68 -18.78 -13.47
CA GLU A 189 3.33 -19.23 -12.12
C GLU A 189 4.20 -18.49 -11.11
N ILE A 190 3.58 -18.00 -10.04
CA ILE A 190 4.29 -17.30 -8.96
C ILE A 190 3.96 -17.91 -7.62
N SER A 191 4.91 -17.83 -6.70
CA SER A 191 4.70 -17.99 -5.27
C SER A 191 4.48 -16.64 -4.63
N ILE A 192 3.64 -16.57 -3.57
CA ILE A 192 3.43 -15.35 -2.80
C ILE A 192 3.64 -15.64 -1.32
N GLY A 193 4.38 -14.75 -0.63
CA GLY A 193 4.60 -14.83 0.81
C GLY A 193 4.20 -13.52 1.50
N ILE A 194 3.41 -13.60 2.58
CA ILE A 194 2.88 -12.43 3.29
C ILE A 194 3.22 -12.53 4.78
N SER A 195 3.76 -11.45 5.34
CA SER A 195 3.98 -11.32 6.79
C SER A 195 3.68 -9.91 7.26
N ALA A 196 3.32 -9.75 8.53
CA ALA A 196 3.02 -8.47 9.15
C ALA A 196 3.97 -8.21 10.33
N GLY A 197 4.34 -6.94 10.53
CA GLY A 197 5.18 -6.50 11.64
C GLY A 197 5.63 -5.05 11.47
N GLU A 198 6.56 -4.63 12.29
CA GLU A 198 7.15 -3.29 12.27
C GLU A 198 8.54 -3.34 11.60
N PRO A 199 8.65 -3.09 10.29
CA PRO A 199 9.93 -3.04 9.62
C PRO A 199 10.68 -1.75 9.97
N VAL A 200 12.00 -1.80 9.84
CA VAL A 200 12.85 -0.60 9.90
C VAL A 200 12.96 -0.04 8.48
N THR A 201 12.68 1.24 8.32
CA THR A 201 12.88 1.96 7.04
C THR A 201 14.35 2.34 6.92
N GLY A 202 14.96 1.95 5.82
CA GLY A 202 16.32 2.34 5.44
C GLY A 202 16.34 3.45 4.39
N ASP A 203 17.49 3.63 3.74
CA ASP A 203 17.65 4.59 2.65
C ASP A 203 16.72 4.24 1.46
N ASN A 204 16.23 5.26 0.75
CA ASN A 204 15.32 5.15 -0.39
C ASN A 204 14.01 4.39 -0.07
N ASP A 205 13.48 4.57 1.14
CA ASP A 205 12.23 3.92 1.61
C ASP A 205 12.23 2.38 1.55
N ASP A 206 13.43 1.76 1.49
CA ASP A 206 13.55 0.30 1.59
C ASP A 206 13.21 -0.17 3.02
N LEU A 207 12.65 -1.36 3.13
CA LEU A 207 12.18 -1.94 4.39
C LEU A 207 13.03 -3.15 4.78
N PHE A 208 13.37 -3.21 6.08
CA PHE A 208 14.19 -4.27 6.67
C PHE A 208 13.56 -4.82 7.96
N GLY A 209 13.98 -6.00 8.37
CA GLY A 209 13.60 -6.59 9.64
C GLY A 209 12.95 -7.96 9.54
N ALA A 210 12.47 -8.47 10.67
CA ALA A 210 11.97 -9.85 10.77
C ALA A 210 10.75 -10.10 9.86
N ALA A 211 9.79 -9.17 9.80
CA ALA A 211 8.61 -9.32 8.95
C ALA A 211 8.99 -9.43 7.46
N VAL A 212 9.97 -8.65 7.00
CA VAL A 212 10.49 -8.70 5.62
C VAL A 212 11.14 -10.06 5.34
N GLN A 213 11.99 -10.54 6.25
CA GLN A 213 12.65 -11.83 6.11
C GLN A 213 11.64 -12.98 6.11
N ILE A 214 10.66 -12.95 7.00
CA ILE A 214 9.63 -13.99 7.09
C ILE A 214 8.79 -14.01 5.80
N ALA A 215 8.33 -12.87 5.29
CA ALA A 215 7.56 -12.79 4.05
C ALA A 215 8.35 -13.39 2.87
N ALA A 216 9.63 -13.02 2.71
CA ALA A 216 10.49 -13.57 1.67
C ALA A 216 10.68 -15.10 1.81
N ARG A 217 10.80 -15.63 3.04
CA ARG A 217 10.94 -17.08 3.27
C ARG A 217 9.63 -17.83 3.06
N LEU A 218 8.49 -17.24 3.40
CA LEU A 218 7.18 -17.83 3.12
C LEU A 218 6.93 -17.90 1.61
N CYS A 219 7.34 -16.87 0.86
CA CYS A 219 7.30 -16.85 -0.59
C CYS A 219 8.13 -17.99 -1.17
N ALA A 220 9.42 -18.12 -0.75
CA ALA A 220 10.31 -19.17 -1.22
C ALA A 220 9.88 -20.60 -0.80
N ALA A 221 9.05 -20.74 0.23
CA ALA A 221 8.51 -22.01 0.70
C ALA A 221 7.13 -22.35 0.12
N ALA A 222 6.46 -21.38 -0.49
CA ALA A 222 5.15 -21.58 -1.10
C ALA A 222 5.28 -22.37 -2.40
N PRO A 223 4.42 -23.36 -2.64
CA PRO A 223 4.30 -23.98 -3.95
C PRO A 223 3.92 -22.97 -5.03
N ALA A 224 4.18 -23.31 -6.29
CA ALA A 224 3.72 -22.50 -7.44
C ALA A 224 2.20 -22.33 -7.40
N GLY A 225 1.74 -21.09 -7.59
CA GLY A 225 0.32 -20.73 -7.53
C GLY A 225 -0.23 -20.57 -6.12
N GLU A 226 0.57 -20.70 -5.05
CA GLU A 226 0.08 -20.62 -3.67
C GLU A 226 0.46 -19.31 -2.99
N ILE A 227 -0.34 -18.95 -1.96
CA ILE A 227 -0.17 -17.75 -1.14
C ILE A 227 0.04 -18.20 0.30
N ASN A 228 1.28 -18.13 0.78
CA ASN A 228 1.61 -18.45 2.18
C ASN A 228 1.63 -17.20 3.04
N VAL A 229 1.05 -17.29 4.23
CA VAL A 229 0.99 -16.19 5.19
C VAL A 229 1.54 -16.61 6.55
N SER A 230 2.10 -15.64 7.29
CA SER A 230 2.51 -15.85 8.67
C SER A 230 1.32 -15.97 9.63
N MET A 231 1.54 -16.55 10.81
CA MET A 231 0.57 -16.59 11.89
C MET A 231 0.04 -15.19 12.25
N ALA A 232 0.91 -14.16 12.27
CA ALA A 232 0.51 -12.78 12.53
C ALA A 232 -0.53 -12.28 11.51
N VAL A 233 -0.37 -12.57 10.23
CA VAL A 233 -1.35 -12.22 9.18
C VAL A 233 -2.66 -12.98 9.40
N HIS A 234 -2.61 -14.27 9.68
CA HIS A 234 -3.78 -15.08 9.99
C HIS A 234 -4.57 -14.53 11.18
N GLU A 235 -3.89 -14.18 12.28
CA GLU A 235 -4.52 -13.62 13.48
C GLU A 235 -5.14 -12.24 13.23
N LEU A 236 -4.48 -11.37 12.46
CA LEU A 236 -5.00 -10.06 12.09
C LEU A 236 -6.24 -10.13 11.17
N CYS A 237 -6.47 -11.28 10.54
CA CYS A 237 -7.66 -11.56 9.75
C CYS A 237 -8.83 -12.15 10.57
N ALA A 238 -8.70 -12.28 11.88
CA ALA A 238 -9.78 -12.81 12.71
C ALA A 238 -11.08 -12.00 12.52
N GLY A 239 -12.18 -12.70 12.23
CA GLY A 239 -13.48 -12.08 11.93
C GLY A 239 -13.63 -11.54 10.51
N LYS A 240 -12.66 -11.77 9.61
CA LYS A 240 -12.77 -11.47 8.16
C LYS A 240 -13.22 -12.74 7.42
N MET A 241 -13.91 -12.55 6.29
CA MET A 241 -14.36 -13.64 5.41
C MET A 241 -13.21 -14.12 4.50
N ILE A 242 -12.11 -14.58 5.10
CA ILE A 242 -10.95 -15.11 4.41
C ILE A 242 -10.72 -16.54 4.88
N GLU A 243 -10.64 -17.46 3.94
CA GLU A 243 -10.41 -18.87 4.21
C GLU A 243 -8.92 -19.19 4.19
N PHE A 244 -8.47 -19.91 5.21
CA PHE A 244 -7.10 -20.34 5.38
C PHE A 244 -7.03 -21.85 5.57
N SER A 245 -5.98 -22.44 5.01
CA SER A 245 -5.59 -23.84 5.27
C SER A 245 -4.31 -23.86 6.10
N ASP A 246 -4.26 -24.73 7.09
CA ASP A 246 -3.08 -24.89 7.95
C ASP A 246 -1.96 -25.62 7.18
N CYS A 247 -0.82 -24.96 7.01
CA CYS A 247 0.39 -25.54 6.40
C CYS A 247 1.32 -26.19 7.43
N GLY A 248 0.96 -26.14 8.72
CA GLY A 248 1.81 -26.63 9.82
C GLY A 248 3.01 -25.71 10.06
N LYS A 249 4.01 -26.28 10.76
CA LYS A 249 5.24 -25.57 11.07
C LYS A 249 6.27 -25.76 9.96
N LEU A 250 6.59 -24.67 9.26
CA LEU A 250 7.58 -24.66 8.19
C LEU A 250 8.97 -24.32 8.74
N ALA A 251 9.97 -25.10 8.36
CA ALA A 251 11.38 -24.81 8.60
C ALA A 251 11.86 -23.79 7.55
N LEU A 252 11.93 -22.52 7.93
CA LEU A 252 12.32 -21.44 7.04
C LEU A 252 13.83 -21.17 7.15
N LYS A 253 14.52 -21.06 6.01
CA LYS A 253 15.97 -20.84 5.97
C LYS A 253 16.37 -19.56 6.74
N GLY A 254 17.22 -19.71 7.76
CA GLY A 254 17.71 -18.59 8.58
C GLY A 254 16.75 -18.15 9.70
N VAL A 255 15.63 -18.82 9.88
CA VAL A 255 14.75 -18.69 11.03
C VAL A 255 15.07 -19.82 12.01
N PRO A 256 15.42 -19.52 13.28
CA PRO A 256 15.92 -20.53 14.22
C PRO A 256 14.92 -21.65 14.53
N GLU A 257 13.63 -21.34 14.62
CA GLU A 257 12.58 -22.29 14.96
C GLU A 257 11.55 -22.39 13.84
N PRO A 258 10.97 -23.60 13.60
CA PRO A 258 9.89 -23.76 12.64
C PRO A 258 8.69 -22.87 13.00
N MET A 259 8.20 -22.11 12.03
CA MET A 259 7.12 -21.15 12.17
C MET A 259 5.81 -21.70 11.63
N GLN A 260 4.70 -21.49 12.37
CA GLN A 260 3.36 -21.77 11.88
C GLN A 260 3.05 -20.89 10.67
N ALA A 261 2.57 -21.52 9.60
CA ALA A 261 2.17 -20.85 8.37
C ALA A 261 0.79 -21.34 7.92
N TYR A 262 0.13 -20.51 7.11
CA TYR A 262 -1.17 -20.81 6.53
C TYR A 262 -1.14 -20.49 5.04
N SER A 263 -1.95 -21.21 4.26
CA SER A 263 -2.20 -20.91 2.85
C SER A 263 -3.57 -20.22 2.72
N VAL A 264 -3.68 -19.22 1.85
CA VAL A 264 -4.93 -18.51 1.57
C VAL A 264 -5.66 -19.18 0.43
N ALA A 265 -6.92 -19.54 0.64
CA ALA A 265 -7.80 -20.00 -0.43
C ALA A 265 -8.13 -18.84 -1.38
N TRP A 266 -7.81 -19.00 -2.67
CA TRP A 266 -8.04 -17.97 -3.68
C TRP A 266 -8.76 -18.50 -4.93
N ARG A 267 -8.74 -19.83 -5.13
CA ARG A 267 -9.52 -20.50 -6.19
C ARG A 267 -10.97 -20.63 -5.73
N ASP A 268 -11.90 -20.43 -6.63
CA ASP A 268 -13.32 -20.69 -6.33
C ASP A 268 -13.54 -22.21 -6.28
N GLU A 269 -14.40 -22.70 -5.35
CA GLU A 269 -14.66 -24.14 -5.15
C GLU A 269 -15.26 -24.87 -6.38
N SER A 270 -15.39 -24.18 -7.50
CA SER A 270 -16.03 -24.67 -8.72
C SER A 270 -15.11 -24.96 -9.90
N ASP A 271 -13.77 -24.79 -9.72
CA ASP A 271 -12.76 -25.04 -10.77
C ASP A 271 -11.94 -26.31 -10.55
#